data_b2ee65520752ce02aa638b6735310c9a
#
_entry.id   b2ee65520752ce02aa638b6735310c9a
#
_cell.length_a   1.000
_cell.length_b   1.000
_cell.length_c   1.000
_cell.angle_alpha   90.00
_cell.angle_beta   90.00
_cell.angle_gamma   90.00
#
_symmetry.space_group_name_H-M   'P 1'
#
loop_
_entity.id
_entity.type
_entity.pdbx_description
1 polymer ?
#
loop_
_entity_poly.entity_id
_entity_poly.type
_entity_poly.pdbx_seq_one_letter_code
_entity_poly.pdbx_strand_id
1 'polypeptide(L)'
;MNTMKRFYFFLSFIGMCLCLPATNYFVATNGSDTNSGTIEKPFATLRKAQSKVVAGDTVYIRRGTYKITESEVMEHHTAGSTTWSRVFKMDKSGTGKDKRICYSGYKNERPVFDLSEVKPVNERVIVFYVSGSYLHFRNMEVVGTQVTITEHTQSECFRNEGGSNNIYEHLSMHDGMAIGFYIVTGKDNLVLNC
;
A
#
# COMPACT_ATOMS: atom_id res chain seq x y z
N MET A 1 -48.73 -36.16 -37.38
CA MET A 1 -48.68 -35.04 -36.40
C MET A 1 -47.45 -35.31 -35.51
N ASN A 2 -46.29 -34.78 -35.93
CA ASN A 2 -45.00 -35.04 -35.26
C ASN A 2 -44.69 -33.97 -34.22
N THR A 3 -44.71 -34.33 -32.96
CA THR A 3 -44.28 -33.50 -31.84
C THR A 3 -42.79 -33.54 -31.65
N MET A 4 -42.09 -32.50 -32.09
CA MET A 4 -40.65 -32.34 -31.88
C MET A 4 -40.42 -31.93 -30.43
N LYS A 5 -39.83 -32.81 -29.60
CA LYS A 5 -39.35 -32.51 -28.25
C LYS A 5 -38.09 -31.70 -28.35
N ARG A 6 -38.12 -30.41 -27.95
CA ARG A 6 -36.94 -29.56 -27.80
C ARG A 6 -36.21 -29.95 -26.52
N PHE A 7 -35.01 -30.48 -26.67
CA PHE A 7 -34.07 -30.74 -25.58
C PHE A 7 -33.32 -29.41 -25.27
N TYR A 8 -33.57 -28.81 -24.13
CA TYR A 8 -32.75 -27.71 -23.63
C TYR A 8 -31.55 -28.24 -22.88
N PHE A 9 -30.36 -28.10 -23.47
CA PHE A 9 -29.09 -28.41 -22.79
C PHE A 9 -28.74 -27.23 -21.88
N PHE A 10 -28.95 -27.37 -20.58
CA PHE A 10 -28.48 -26.39 -19.58
C PHE A 10 -26.98 -26.62 -19.36
N LEU A 11 -26.15 -25.78 -19.96
CA LEU A 11 -24.71 -25.76 -19.71
C LEU A 11 -24.48 -25.05 -18.36
N SER A 12 -24.38 -25.83 -17.28
CA SER A 12 -24.00 -25.33 -15.96
C SER A 12 -22.52 -24.97 -15.98
N PHE A 13 -22.23 -23.66 -16.05
CA PHE A 13 -20.88 -23.14 -15.90
C PHE A 13 -20.51 -23.20 -14.41
N ILE A 14 -19.90 -24.28 -13.98
CA ILE A 14 -19.30 -24.37 -12.63
C ILE A 14 -18.08 -23.47 -12.65
N GLY A 15 -18.23 -22.24 -12.15
CA GLY A 15 -17.12 -21.33 -11.91
C GLY A 15 -16.18 -21.92 -10.87
N MET A 16 -15.11 -22.56 -11.31
CA MET A 16 -14.05 -23.05 -10.43
C MET A 16 -13.32 -21.82 -9.85
N CYS A 17 -13.64 -21.49 -8.60
CA CYS A 17 -12.93 -20.47 -7.83
C CYS A 17 -11.49 -20.94 -7.64
N LEU A 18 -10.56 -20.50 -8.51
CA LEU A 18 -9.13 -20.76 -8.35
C LEU A 18 -8.66 -19.95 -7.14
N CYS A 19 -8.54 -20.61 -6.00
CA CYS A 19 -7.89 -20.06 -4.82
C CYS A 19 -6.38 -19.99 -5.14
N LEU A 20 -5.90 -18.83 -5.60
CA LEU A 20 -4.47 -18.61 -5.80
C LEU A 20 -3.76 -18.72 -4.45
N PRO A 21 -2.63 -19.44 -4.37
CA PRO A 21 -1.82 -19.47 -3.17
C PRO A 21 -1.26 -18.08 -2.88
N ALA A 22 -1.11 -17.74 -1.59
CA ALA A 22 -0.48 -16.51 -1.16
C ALA A 22 0.95 -16.41 -1.69
N THR A 23 1.30 -15.27 -2.25
CA THR A 23 2.62 -15.01 -2.83
C THR A 23 3.42 -14.07 -1.94
N ASN A 24 4.72 -14.32 -1.82
CA ASN A 24 5.67 -13.42 -1.19
C ASN A 24 6.44 -12.66 -2.26
N TYR A 25 6.29 -11.33 -2.26
CA TYR A 25 7.09 -10.42 -3.08
C TYR A 25 8.17 -9.76 -2.24
N PHE A 26 9.29 -9.43 -2.87
CA PHE A 26 10.41 -8.77 -2.22
C PHE A 26 10.75 -7.46 -2.92
N VAL A 27 11.02 -6.44 -2.11
CA VAL A 27 11.49 -5.12 -2.55
C VAL A 27 12.85 -4.87 -1.91
N ALA A 28 13.82 -4.41 -2.68
CA ALA A 28 15.16 -4.11 -2.18
C ALA A 28 15.77 -2.90 -2.91
N THR A 29 16.63 -2.14 -2.21
CA THR A 29 17.29 -0.95 -2.78
C THR A 29 18.20 -1.25 -3.97
N ASN A 30 18.64 -2.50 -4.10
CA ASN A 30 19.43 -3.03 -5.24
C ASN A 30 18.57 -3.87 -6.20
N GLY A 31 17.24 -3.78 -6.11
CA GLY A 31 16.30 -4.49 -6.96
C GLY A 31 16.10 -3.85 -8.33
N SER A 32 15.21 -4.43 -9.11
CA SER A 32 14.77 -3.88 -10.40
C SER A 32 13.29 -4.19 -10.62
N ASP A 33 12.52 -3.21 -11.11
CA ASP A 33 11.09 -3.39 -11.40
C ASP A 33 10.81 -4.27 -12.63
N THR A 34 11.88 -4.67 -13.34
CA THR A 34 11.83 -5.70 -14.40
C THR A 34 11.98 -7.12 -13.85
N ASN A 35 12.39 -7.27 -12.58
CA ASN A 35 12.54 -8.55 -11.92
C ASN A 35 11.18 -9.22 -11.63
N SER A 36 11.24 -10.48 -11.17
CA SER A 36 10.05 -11.29 -10.82
C SER A 36 9.49 -10.99 -9.42
N GLY A 37 10.23 -10.27 -8.57
CA GLY A 37 9.85 -9.99 -7.18
C GLY A 37 10.16 -11.10 -6.18
N THR A 38 10.97 -12.09 -6.56
CA THR A 38 11.47 -13.11 -5.61
C THR A 38 12.58 -12.55 -4.73
N ILE A 39 13.00 -13.29 -3.70
CA ILE A 39 14.09 -12.86 -2.81
C ILE A 39 15.42 -12.71 -3.54
N GLU A 40 15.67 -13.53 -4.58
CA GLU A 40 16.86 -13.48 -5.42
C GLU A 40 16.77 -12.40 -6.51
N LYS A 41 15.56 -12.04 -6.92
CA LYS A 41 15.28 -11.04 -7.96
C LYS A 41 14.19 -10.08 -7.46
N PRO A 42 14.49 -9.24 -6.46
CA PRO A 42 13.52 -8.32 -5.86
C PRO A 42 13.14 -7.18 -6.81
N PHE A 43 11.98 -6.59 -6.59
CA PHE A 43 11.60 -5.33 -7.19
C PHE A 43 12.44 -4.19 -6.60
N ALA A 44 12.58 -3.08 -7.34
CA ALA A 44 13.19 -1.86 -6.85
C ALA A 44 12.23 -1.04 -6.00
N THR A 45 10.94 -1.00 -6.36
CA THR A 45 9.97 -0.07 -5.78
C THR A 45 8.78 -0.75 -5.12
N LEU A 46 8.27 -0.13 -4.06
CA LEU A 46 7.02 -0.55 -3.43
C LEU A 46 5.83 -0.39 -4.39
N ARG A 47 5.85 0.62 -5.29
CA ARG A 47 4.87 0.80 -6.35
C ARG A 47 4.73 -0.45 -7.23
N LYS A 48 5.86 -1.05 -7.63
CA LYS A 48 5.85 -2.27 -8.44
C LYS A 48 5.22 -3.43 -7.69
N ALA A 49 5.60 -3.64 -6.44
CA ALA A 49 5.01 -4.68 -5.60
C ALA A 49 3.50 -4.46 -5.42
N GLN A 50 3.07 -3.22 -5.10
CA GLN A 50 1.65 -2.83 -4.97
C GLN A 50 0.85 -3.14 -6.24
N SER A 51 1.44 -2.99 -7.43
CA SER A 51 0.76 -3.33 -8.69
C SER A 51 0.44 -4.82 -8.84
N LYS A 52 1.17 -5.70 -8.14
CA LYS A 52 1.11 -7.17 -8.27
C LYS A 52 0.25 -7.85 -7.21
N VAL A 53 0.26 -7.32 -5.97
CA VAL A 53 -0.37 -8.00 -4.84
C VAL A 53 -1.87 -8.23 -5.02
N VAL A 54 -2.32 -9.34 -4.47
CA VAL A 54 -3.73 -9.71 -4.28
C VAL A 54 -3.97 -10.13 -2.82
N ALA A 55 -5.20 -10.38 -2.45
CA ALA A 55 -5.57 -10.76 -1.09
C ALA A 55 -4.81 -12.02 -0.61
N GLY A 56 -4.16 -11.91 0.52
CA GLY A 56 -3.34 -12.94 1.14
C GLY A 56 -1.84 -12.81 0.88
N ASP A 57 -1.43 -11.95 -0.05
CA ASP A 57 -0.02 -11.77 -0.39
C ASP A 57 0.75 -10.97 0.67
N THR A 58 2.06 -11.18 0.70
CA THR A 58 2.98 -10.41 1.54
C THR A 58 4.06 -9.75 0.68
N VAL A 59 4.28 -8.45 0.89
CA VAL A 59 5.41 -7.70 0.38
C VAL A 59 6.44 -7.56 1.48
N TYR A 60 7.56 -8.24 1.34
CA TYR A 60 8.72 -8.09 2.20
C TYR A 60 9.65 -7.02 1.67
N ILE A 61 9.90 -6.00 2.50
CA ILE A 61 10.77 -4.89 2.17
C ILE A 61 12.10 -5.13 2.89
N ARG A 62 13.17 -5.22 2.10
CA ARG A 62 14.51 -5.51 2.61
C ARG A 62 15.10 -4.28 3.28
N ARG A 63 16.04 -4.49 4.20
CA ARG A 63 16.80 -3.42 4.85
C ARG A 63 17.42 -2.47 3.82
N GLY A 64 17.39 -1.20 4.13
CA GLY A 64 17.99 -0.12 3.36
C GLY A 64 17.21 1.17 3.48
N THR A 65 17.81 2.26 3.02
CA THR A 65 17.13 3.56 2.91
C THR A 65 16.62 3.72 1.49
N TYR A 66 15.31 3.75 1.36
CA TYR A 66 14.59 4.01 0.13
C TYR A 66 14.39 5.53 0.03
N LYS A 67 15.28 6.19 -0.73
CA LYS A 67 15.17 7.63 -0.99
C LYS A 67 14.07 7.85 -2.02
N ILE A 68 12.99 8.46 -1.56
CA ILE A 68 11.81 8.72 -2.39
C ILE A 68 11.93 10.12 -2.96
N THR A 69 11.61 10.25 -4.24
CA THR A 69 11.62 11.52 -4.97
C THR A 69 10.22 11.86 -5.48
N GLU A 70 10.02 13.10 -5.93
CA GLU A 70 8.73 13.52 -6.48
C GLU A 70 8.26 12.68 -7.68
N SER A 71 9.19 12.11 -8.45
CA SER A 71 8.87 11.22 -9.58
C SER A 71 8.21 9.92 -9.16
N GLU A 72 8.30 9.56 -7.87
CA GLU A 72 7.68 8.35 -7.31
C GLU A 72 6.29 8.61 -6.73
N VAL A 73 5.84 9.87 -6.68
CA VAL A 73 4.45 10.19 -6.29
C VAL A 73 3.49 9.48 -7.24
N MET A 74 2.61 8.65 -6.68
CA MET A 74 1.69 7.83 -7.47
C MET A 74 0.48 8.61 -7.95
N GLU A 75 0.06 9.64 -7.21
CA GLU A 75 -1.14 10.41 -7.53
C GLU A 75 -1.05 11.82 -6.97
N HIS A 76 -1.41 12.82 -7.80
CA HIS A 76 -1.74 14.17 -7.36
C HIS A 76 -3.26 14.30 -7.32
N HIS A 77 -3.82 14.44 -6.11
CA HIS A 77 -5.27 14.48 -5.89
C HIS A 77 -5.70 15.85 -5.42
N THR A 78 -6.60 16.49 -6.15
CA THR A 78 -7.16 17.79 -5.79
C THR A 78 -8.61 17.67 -5.35
N ALA A 79 -8.93 18.25 -4.18
CA ALA A 79 -10.30 18.40 -3.70
C ALA A 79 -10.49 19.81 -3.13
N GLY A 80 -11.40 20.57 -3.72
CA GLY A 80 -11.56 22.00 -3.41
C GLY A 80 -10.29 22.77 -3.76
N SER A 81 -9.76 23.51 -2.81
CA SER A 81 -8.52 24.30 -2.97
C SER A 81 -7.25 23.58 -2.55
N THR A 82 -7.33 22.31 -2.15
CA THR A 82 -6.19 21.57 -1.64
C THR A 82 -5.78 20.45 -2.57
N THR A 83 -4.48 20.35 -2.85
CA THR A 83 -3.88 19.24 -3.59
C THR A 83 -3.00 18.42 -2.65
N TRP A 84 -3.04 17.10 -2.82
CA TRP A 84 -2.23 16.13 -2.10
C TRP A 84 -1.37 15.33 -3.06
N SER A 85 -0.08 15.26 -2.77
CA SER A 85 0.84 14.28 -3.34
C SER A 85 0.74 12.97 -2.56
N ARG A 86 0.06 11.98 -3.12
CA ARG A 86 -0.05 10.63 -2.56
C ARG A 86 1.11 9.79 -3.06
N VAL A 87 2.14 9.61 -2.21
CA VAL A 87 3.37 8.90 -2.59
C VAL A 87 3.09 7.44 -2.85
N PHE A 88 2.51 6.75 -1.87
CA PHE A 88 2.07 5.36 -2.03
C PHE A 88 0.56 5.25 -1.87
N LYS A 89 -0.12 4.83 -2.93
CA LYS A 89 -1.57 4.62 -2.92
C LYS A 89 -1.86 3.15 -2.61
N MET A 90 -2.37 2.90 -1.40
CA MET A 90 -2.65 1.57 -0.87
C MET A 90 -4.16 1.29 -0.96
N ASP A 91 -4.64 1.06 -2.19
CA ASP A 91 -6.06 0.95 -2.55
C ASP A 91 -6.55 -0.50 -2.76
N LYS A 92 -5.63 -1.48 -2.80
CA LYS A 92 -6.00 -2.90 -2.84
C LYS A 92 -6.38 -3.38 -1.44
N SER A 93 -7.26 -4.36 -1.40
CA SER A 93 -7.79 -4.92 -0.15
C SER A 93 -7.49 -6.41 -0.01
N GLY A 94 -7.26 -6.83 1.22
CA GLY A 94 -7.46 -8.22 1.60
C GLY A 94 -8.95 -8.58 1.58
N THR A 95 -9.28 -9.85 1.73
CA THR A 95 -10.67 -10.34 1.74
C THR A 95 -11.13 -10.80 3.12
N GLY A 96 -10.29 -10.69 4.14
CA GLY A 96 -10.59 -11.06 5.52
C GLY A 96 -9.34 -11.08 6.39
N LYS A 97 -9.54 -11.42 7.67
CA LYS A 97 -8.45 -11.44 8.66
C LYS A 97 -7.33 -12.43 8.28
N ASP A 98 -7.69 -13.55 7.65
CA ASP A 98 -6.75 -14.60 7.22
C ASP A 98 -6.22 -14.39 5.78
N LYS A 99 -6.71 -13.37 5.09
CA LYS A 99 -6.37 -13.02 3.70
C LYS A 99 -5.99 -11.54 3.60
N ARG A 100 -5.25 -11.03 4.57
CA ARG A 100 -4.70 -9.66 4.54
C ARG A 100 -3.65 -9.53 3.44
N ILE A 101 -3.47 -8.33 2.94
CA ILE A 101 -2.26 -7.96 2.21
C ILE A 101 -1.30 -7.39 3.25
N CYS A 102 -0.10 -7.97 3.36
CA CYS A 102 0.90 -7.55 4.34
C CYS A 102 2.05 -6.79 3.66
N TYR A 103 2.48 -5.69 4.26
CA TYR A 103 3.66 -4.92 3.89
C TYR A 103 4.58 -4.90 5.12
N SER A 104 5.71 -5.57 5.05
CA SER A 104 6.54 -5.82 6.24
C SER A 104 8.02 -5.73 5.94
N GLY A 105 8.80 -5.18 6.86
CA GLY A 105 10.24 -5.46 6.91
C GLY A 105 10.45 -6.98 6.94
N TYR A 106 11.47 -7.47 6.22
CA TYR A 106 11.77 -8.90 6.14
C TYR A 106 12.46 -9.40 7.41
N LYS A 107 11.85 -10.39 8.08
CA LYS A 107 12.35 -10.93 9.37
C LYS A 107 12.56 -9.80 10.40
N ASN A 108 13.82 -9.56 10.80
CA ASN A 108 14.21 -8.50 11.73
C ASN A 108 14.76 -7.25 11.01
N GLU A 109 14.58 -7.16 9.70
CA GLU A 109 14.97 -5.99 8.92
C GLU A 109 13.98 -4.86 9.11
N ARG A 110 14.48 -3.64 9.13
CA ARG A 110 13.68 -2.43 9.25
C ARG A 110 14.03 -1.48 8.11
N PRO A 111 13.27 -1.47 7.01
CA PRO A 111 13.46 -0.54 5.91
C PRO A 111 13.10 0.87 6.33
N VAL A 112 13.81 1.86 5.79
CA VAL A 112 13.59 3.28 6.00
C VAL A 112 13.12 3.92 4.71
N PHE A 113 11.95 4.56 4.72
CA PHE A 113 11.46 5.40 3.64
C PHE A 113 11.83 6.85 3.94
N ASP A 114 12.75 7.39 3.18
CA ASP A 114 13.25 8.77 3.31
C ASP A 114 12.52 9.69 2.32
N LEU A 115 11.72 10.59 2.85
CA LEU A 115 10.86 11.52 2.11
C LEU A 115 11.47 12.92 1.99
N SER A 116 12.72 13.12 2.42
CA SER A 116 13.36 14.44 2.47
C SER A 116 13.44 15.16 1.11
N GLU A 117 13.40 14.40 0.01
CA GLU A 117 13.41 14.92 -1.36
C GLU A 117 12.00 15.11 -1.97
N VAL A 118 10.92 14.77 -1.24
CA VAL A 118 9.53 14.98 -1.71
C VAL A 118 9.04 16.33 -1.22
N LYS A 119 9.16 17.34 -2.06
CA LYS A 119 8.88 18.77 -1.75
C LYS A 119 8.00 19.41 -2.81
N PRO A 120 6.81 18.88 -3.11
CA PRO A 120 5.95 19.41 -4.15
C PRO A 120 5.46 20.81 -3.77
N VAL A 121 5.42 21.71 -4.74
CA VAL A 121 5.01 23.11 -4.51
C VAL A 121 3.51 23.21 -4.29
N ASN A 122 3.10 23.81 -3.17
CA ASN A 122 1.69 24.02 -2.80
C ASN A 122 0.85 22.75 -2.67
N GLU A 123 1.47 21.61 -2.37
CA GLU A 123 0.77 20.36 -2.14
C GLU A 123 1.08 19.80 -0.75
N ARG A 124 0.16 19.07 -0.19
CA ARG A 124 0.36 18.29 1.05
C ARG A 124 0.90 16.90 0.69
N VAL A 125 1.86 16.41 1.43
CA VAL A 125 2.42 15.08 1.21
C VAL A 125 1.68 14.06 2.07
N ILE A 126 1.17 13.01 1.44
CA ILE A 126 0.68 11.80 2.10
C ILE A 126 1.61 10.66 1.70
N VAL A 127 2.38 10.13 2.66
CA VAL A 127 3.32 9.06 2.33
C VAL A 127 2.58 7.77 2.00
N PHE A 128 1.71 7.30 2.90
CA PHE A 128 0.85 6.15 2.66
C PHE A 128 -0.63 6.58 2.70
N TYR A 129 -1.24 6.71 1.53
CA TYR A 129 -2.69 6.91 1.40
C TYR A 129 -3.37 5.54 1.40
N VAL A 130 -4.14 5.23 2.44
CA VAL A 130 -4.72 3.91 2.69
C VAL A 130 -6.23 3.99 2.54
N SER A 131 -6.75 3.47 1.42
CA SER A 131 -8.19 3.28 1.18
C SER A 131 -8.58 1.80 1.12
N GLY A 132 -7.60 0.90 1.01
CA GLY A 132 -7.80 -0.53 1.08
C GLY A 132 -8.11 -1.02 2.49
N SER A 133 -8.80 -2.15 2.59
CA SER A 133 -9.15 -2.82 3.84
C SER A 133 -8.38 -4.11 4.03
N TYR A 134 -8.29 -4.60 5.28
CA TYR A 134 -7.54 -5.81 5.62
C TYR A 134 -6.07 -5.74 5.18
N LEU A 135 -5.44 -4.60 5.39
CA LEU A 135 -4.01 -4.40 5.18
C LEU A 135 -3.27 -4.54 6.52
N HIS A 136 -2.01 -4.93 6.45
CA HIS A 136 -1.13 -4.99 7.62
C HIS A 136 0.23 -4.37 7.26
N PHE A 137 0.55 -3.24 7.87
CA PHE A 137 1.84 -2.55 7.76
C PHE A 137 2.64 -2.80 9.02
N ARG A 138 3.88 -3.25 8.90
CA ARG A 138 4.70 -3.54 10.07
C ARG A 138 6.20 -3.41 9.84
N ASN A 139 6.93 -3.11 10.93
CA ASN A 139 8.39 -3.09 10.96
C ASN A 139 9.00 -2.19 9.88
N MET A 140 8.53 -0.95 9.75
CA MET A 140 9.07 0.05 8.81
C MET A 140 9.26 1.38 9.50
N GLU A 141 10.06 2.21 8.86
CA GLU A 141 10.41 3.55 9.31
C GLU A 141 10.14 4.56 8.19
N VAL A 142 9.56 5.69 8.54
CA VAL A 142 9.29 6.82 7.63
C VAL A 142 9.96 8.04 8.21
N VAL A 143 10.86 8.65 7.44
CA VAL A 143 11.62 9.81 7.90
C VAL A 143 11.53 10.96 6.90
N GLY A 144 11.75 12.18 7.39
CA GLY A 144 11.96 13.35 6.56
C GLY A 144 10.74 13.85 5.81
N THR A 145 9.51 13.46 6.18
CA THR A 145 8.30 13.94 5.50
C THR A 145 8.18 15.45 5.63
N GLN A 146 8.11 16.16 4.49
CA GLN A 146 8.16 17.60 4.43
C GLN A 146 6.77 18.23 4.43
N VAL A 147 6.72 19.50 4.90
CA VAL A 147 5.57 20.41 4.76
C VAL A 147 6.05 21.60 3.95
N THR A 148 5.50 21.78 2.76
CA THR A 148 5.91 22.83 1.82
C THR A 148 4.92 23.98 1.70
N ILE A 149 3.74 23.85 2.33
CA ILE A 149 2.71 24.87 2.39
C ILE A 149 2.85 25.62 3.71
N THR A 150 2.80 26.96 3.70
CA THR A 150 2.94 27.80 4.89
C THR A 150 1.67 27.97 5.71
N GLU A 151 0.50 27.74 5.09
CA GLU A 151 -0.82 27.86 5.72
C GLU A 151 -1.58 26.53 5.63
N HIS A 152 -2.24 26.10 6.71
CA HIS A 152 -2.99 24.82 6.81
C HIS A 152 -2.15 23.60 6.46
N THR A 153 -1.03 23.49 7.10
CA THR A 153 0.06 22.57 6.77
C THR A 153 -0.11 21.20 7.39
N GLN A 154 -0.83 20.32 6.71
CA GLN A 154 -0.90 18.91 7.11
C GLN A 154 -0.34 18.04 6.00
N SER A 155 0.87 17.51 6.22
CA SER A 155 1.36 16.31 5.56
C SER A 155 1.19 15.13 6.52
N GLU A 156 0.97 13.94 6.02
CA GLU A 156 0.73 12.76 6.84
C GLU A 156 1.64 11.59 6.41
N CYS A 157 2.20 10.88 7.40
CA CYS A 157 2.93 9.64 7.10
C CYS A 157 1.94 8.53 6.69
N PHE A 158 0.88 8.35 7.48
CA PHE A 158 -0.21 7.44 7.15
C PHE A 158 -1.56 8.17 7.22
N ARG A 159 -2.28 8.20 6.09
CA ARG A 159 -3.66 8.67 6.02
C ARG A 159 -4.57 7.50 5.68
N ASN A 160 -5.40 7.08 6.64
CA ASN A 160 -6.44 6.08 6.40
C ASN A 160 -7.76 6.77 6.06
N GLU A 161 -8.24 6.57 4.84
CA GLU A 161 -9.49 7.17 4.35
C GLU A 161 -10.33 6.09 3.65
N GLY A 162 -11.26 5.52 4.39
CA GLY A 162 -12.17 4.45 3.93
C GLY A 162 -11.71 3.04 4.29
N GLY A 163 -10.40 2.80 4.45
CA GLY A 163 -9.86 1.49 4.79
C GLY A 163 -10.31 1.00 6.17
N SER A 164 -10.73 -0.25 6.26
CA SER A 164 -11.23 -0.86 7.51
C SER A 164 -10.48 -2.15 7.84
N ASN A 165 -10.44 -2.50 9.13
CA ASN A 165 -9.76 -3.70 9.61
C ASN A 165 -8.25 -3.72 9.29
N ASN A 166 -7.60 -2.56 9.16
CA ASN A 166 -6.16 -2.44 8.91
C ASN A 166 -5.38 -2.55 10.23
N ILE A 167 -4.15 -3.04 10.14
CA ILE A 167 -3.22 -3.11 11.26
C ILE A 167 -1.98 -2.31 10.91
N TYR A 168 -1.58 -1.42 11.81
CA TYR A 168 -0.36 -0.63 11.76
C TYR A 168 0.47 -1.02 12.99
N GLU A 169 1.58 -1.70 12.80
CA GLU A 169 2.32 -2.34 13.88
C GLU A 169 3.82 -2.05 13.77
N HIS A 170 4.44 -1.65 14.90
CA HIS A 170 5.89 -1.38 14.99
C HIS A 170 6.40 -0.43 13.88
N LEU A 171 5.66 0.66 13.64
CA LEU A 171 6.05 1.70 12.70
C LEU A 171 6.73 2.84 13.46
N SER A 172 7.81 3.41 12.92
CA SER A 172 8.41 4.65 13.40
C SER A 172 8.25 5.75 12.37
N MET A 173 7.91 6.93 12.84
CA MET A 173 7.78 8.13 12.00
C MET A 173 8.46 9.26 12.75
N HIS A 174 9.55 9.80 12.17
CA HIS A 174 10.35 10.82 12.83
C HIS A 174 11.17 11.68 11.85
N ASP A 175 11.88 12.66 12.38
CA ASP A 175 12.75 13.58 11.61
C ASP A 175 12.02 14.24 10.43
N GLY A 176 10.73 14.53 10.62
CA GLY A 176 9.86 15.16 9.64
C GLY A 176 8.91 16.16 10.29
N MET A 177 8.12 16.82 9.48
CA MET A 177 7.15 17.86 9.89
C MET A 177 5.70 17.36 9.83
N ALA A 178 5.48 16.10 9.49
CA ALA A 178 4.17 15.54 9.23
C ALA A 178 3.51 14.92 10.46
N ILE A 179 2.19 14.74 10.39
CA ILE A 179 1.41 13.95 11.33
C ILE A 179 1.73 12.46 11.06
N GLY A 180 2.00 11.68 12.12
CA GLY A 180 2.28 10.26 11.99
C GLY A 180 1.10 9.48 11.42
N PHE A 181 -0.07 9.58 12.08
CA PHE A 181 -1.31 8.93 11.66
C PHE A 181 -2.47 9.91 11.59
N TYR A 182 -3.23 9.85 10.50
CA TYR A 182 -4.49 10.56 10.34
C TYR A 182 -5.57 9.60 9.84
N ILE A 183 -6.47 9.20 10.74
CA ILE A 183 -7.58 8.31 10.41
C ILE A 183 -8.82 9.17 10.17
N VAL A 184 -9.21 9.32 8.91
CA VAL A 184 -10.36 10.12 8.48
C VAL A 184 -11.65 9.34 8.64
N THR A 185 -11.66 8.12 8.04
CA THR A 185 -12.81 7.22 8.05
C THR A 185 -12.31 5.77 8.03
N GLY A 186 -13.24 4.84 8.27
CA GLY A 186 -12.98 3.41 8.35
C GLY A 186 -13.28 2.88 9.75
N LYS A 187 -13.37 1.56 9.88
CA LYS A 187 -13.74 0.89 11.14
C LYS A 187 -12.70 -0.18 11.49
N ASP A 188 -12.59 -0.48 12.78
CA ASP A 188 -11.81 -1.59 13.30
C ASP A 188 -10.34 -1.57 12.87
N ASN A 189 -9.76 -0.38 12.73
CA ASN A 189 -8.34 -0.19 12.47
C ASN A 189 -7.57 -0.24 13.80
N LEU A 190 -6.40 -0.89 13.80
CA LEU A 190 -5.59 -1.12 14.97
C LEU A 190 -4.19 -0.51 14.79
N VAL A 191 -3.76 0.33 15.72
CA VAL A 191 -2.41 0.90 15.78
C VAL A 191 -1.70 0.33 17.01
N LEU A 192 -0.57 -0.34 16.81
CA LEU A 192 0.17 -1.06 17.84
C LEU A 192 1.65 -0.68 17.82
N ASN A 193 2.16 -0.26 18.98
CA ASN A 193 3.60 -0.03 19.20
C ASN A 193 4.24 0.86 18.10
N CYS A 194 3.58 1.98 17.78
CA CYS A 194 4.03 2.95 16.80
C CYS A 194 4.47 4.25 17.49
#